data_1faf43e068cce49837607f5019929582
#
_entry.id   1faf43e068cce49837607f5019929582
#
_cell.length_a   1.000
_cell.length_b   1.000
_cell.length_c   1.000
_cell.angle_alpha   90.00
_cell.angle_beta   90.00
_cell.angle_gamma   90.00
#
_symmetry.space_group_name_H-M   'P 1'
#
loop_
_entity.id
_entity.type
_entity.pdbx_description
1 polymer ?
#
loop_
_entity_poly.entity_id
_entity_poly.type
_entity_poly.pdbx_seq_one_letter_code
_entity_poly.pdbx_strand_id
1 'polypeptide(L)'
;MNFKKVMAAVLAGTMVFGMASSVSAATEVSFWTLNTRQNAVEPIVEAFNEANPDIKVTASFYDTDGIKDACKVAASSDTLPSMWFNWGGSLGSFYVDNDKTYDLTQYAKDNGWSDEFTEAALNLCTFDNKLSGYPTSYNALGVYYSKQIFDDCGIEVPTTFDEFEAALKTLKDNGYTPMDTAGLNGWHVMRWLELLV
;
A
#
# COMPACT_ATOMS: atom_id res chain seq x y z
N MET A 1 9.02 -80.84 10.51
CA MET A 1 9.51 -79.49 10.68
C MET A 1 8.34 -78.61 10.39
N ASN A 2 7.78 -77.97 11.44
CA ASN A 2 6.45 -77.33 11.41
C ASN A 2 6.42 -76.02 10.65
N PHE A 3 5.76 -75.94 9.55
CA PHE A 3 5.55 -74.82 8.67
C PHE A 3 4.91 -73.59 9.40
N LYS A 4 4.33 -73.78 10.58
CA LYS A 4 3.70 -72.72 11.38
C LYS A 4 4.72 -71.86 12.19
N LYS A 5 5.97 -72.22 12.26
CA LYS A 5 7.01 -71.44 12.98
C LYS A 5 7.88 -70.60 12.09
N VAL A 6 7.74 -70.70 10.76
CA VAL A 6 8.49 -69.87 9.80
C VAL A 6 7.68 -68.58 9.40
N MET A 7 6.36 -68.63 9.57
CA MET A 7 5.52 -67.43 9.27
C MET A 7 5.48 -66.38 10.39
N ALA A 8 5.95 -66.69 11.60
CA ALA A 8 5.97 -65.71 12.68
C ALA A 8 7.27 -64.87 12.75
N ALA A 9 8.29 -65.21 11.95
CA ALA A 9 9.58 -64.52 11.96
C ALA A 9 9.78 -63.50 10.84
N VAL A 10 8.83 -63.42 9.86
CA VAL A 10 8.91 -62.48 8.72
C VAL A 10 8.04 -61.24 8.94
N LEU A 11 7.20 -61.20 9.97
CA LEU A 11 6.34 -60.04 10.28
C LEU A 11 6.92 -59.07 11.33
N ALA A 12 8.17 -59.29 11.79
CA ALA A 12 8.80 -58.46 12.82
C ALA A 12 9.96 -57.57 12.28
N GLY A 13 10.05 -57.38 10.97
CA GLY A 13 11.26 -56.78 10.38
C GLY A 13 11.03 -55.63 9.39
N THR A 14 9.95 -54.89 9.39
CA THR A 14 9.86 -53.62 8.64
C THR A 14 8.80 -52.72 9.24
N MET A 15 8.93 -52.31 10.51
CA MET A 15 8.50 -50.98 10.89
C MET A 15 9.61 -50.04 10.45
N VAL A 16 9.57 -49.65 9.17
CA VAL A 16 10.14 -48.40 8.73
C VAL A 16 9.35 -47.31 9.45
N PHE A 17 9.95 -46.74 10.47
CA PHE A 17 9.56 -45.45 11.00
C PHE A 17 9.72 -44.49 9.81
N GLY A 18 8.68 -44.40 8.98
CA GLY A 18 8.46 -43.25 8.16
C GLY A 18 8.29 -42.08 9.12
N MET A 19 9.36 -41.34 9.33
CA MET A 19 9.23 -39.95 9.78
C MET A 19 8.32 -39.29 8.71
N ALA A 20 7.02 -39.33 8.94
CA ALA A 20 6.10 -38.39 8.30
C ALA A 20 6.58 -37.05 8.78
N SER A 21 7.44 -36.39 7.99
CA SER A 21 7.64 -34.94 8.05
C SER A 21 6.23 -34.40 7.91
N SER A 22 5.63 -33.93 8.99
CA SER A 22 4.44 -33.17 8.93
C SER A 22 4.82 -31.93 8.12
N VAL A 23 4.55 -31.95 6.82
CA VAL A 23 4.58 -30.75 6.00
C VAL A 23 3.50 -29.87 6.62
N SER A 24 3.90 -28.95 7.48
CA SER A 24 3.00 -27.90 7.94
C SER A 24 2.52 -27.17 6.69
N ALA A 25 1.22 -27.06 6.51
CA ALA A 25 0.70 -26.23 5.43
C ALA A 25 1.25 -24.81 5.59
N ALA A 26 1.73 -24.21 4.50
CA ALA A 26 2.22 -22.85 4.52
C ALA A 26 1.13 -21.90 5.04
N THR A 27 1.54 -20.89 5.78
CA THR A 27 0.63 -19.83 6.23
C THR A 27 0.21 -19.00 5.03
N GLU A 28 -1.08 -19.03 4.70
CA GLU A 28 -1.63 -18.25 3.57
C GLU A 28 -1.80 -16.78 3.98
N VAL A 29 -1.25 -15.87 3.17
CA VAL A 29 -1.34 -14.41 3.34
C VAL A 29 -1.93 -13.81 2.07
N SER A 30 -3.10 -13.19 2.20
CA SER A 30 -3.75 -12.50 1.08
C SER A 30 -3.34 -11.03 1.05
N PHE A 31 -3.01 -10.51 -0.15
CA PHE A 31 -2.61 -9.12 -0.36
C PHE A 31 -3.43 -8.49 -1.49
N TRP A 32 -4.21 -7.45 -1.19
CA TRP A 32 -4.96 -6.68 -2.18
C TRP A 32 -4.26 -5.36 -2.48
N THR A 33 -4.02 -5.06 -3.76
CA THR A 33 -3.31 -3.85 -4.17
C THR A 33 -3.81 -3.33 -5.51
N LEU A 34 -3.23 -2.22 -5.98
CA LEU A 34 -3.62 -1.57 -7.22
C LEU A 34 -3.03 -2.31 -8.45
N ASN A 35 -3.83 -2.43 -9.50
CA ASN A 35 -3.40 -2.99 -10.78
C ASN A 35 -2.26 -2.19 -11.43
N THR A 36 -2.17 -0.88 -11.18
CA THR A 36 -1.06 -0.03 -11.61
C THR A 36 0.28 -0.40 -10.99
N ARG A 37 0.28 -1.20 -9.92
CA ARG A 37 1.47 -1.70 -9.21
C ARG A 37 1.81 -3.15 -9.54
N GLN A 38 1.01 -3.83 -10.36
CA GLN A 38 1.13 -5.26 -10.64
C GLN A 38 2.54 -5.64 -11.09
N ASN A 39 3.09 -4.95 -12.08
CA ASN A 39 4.41 -5.24 -12.63
C ASN A 39 5.55 -5.15 -11.58
N ALA A 40 5.37 -4.38 -10.51
CA ALA A 40 6.34 -4.28 -9.42
C ALA A 40 6.07 -5.30 -8.31
N VAL A 41 4.81 -5.57 -8.02
CA VAL A 41 4.40 -6.43 -6.88
C VAL A 41 4.57 -7.91 -7.19
N GLU A 42 4.22 -8.37 -8.40
CA GLU A 42 4.32 -9.80 -8.76
C GLU A 42 5.73 -10.36 -8.56
N PRO A 43 6.81 -9.75 -9.08
CA PRO A 43 8.16 -10.28 -8.86
C PRO A 43 8.59 -10.26 -7.39
N ILE A 44 8.12 -9.29 -6.61
CA ILE A 44 8.41 -9.20 -5.17
C ILE A 44 7.72 -10.37 -4.43
N VAL A 45 6.45 -10.64 -4.76
CA VAL A 45 5.68 -11.74 -4.15
C VAL A 45 6.29 -13.10 -4.53
N GLU A 46 6.72 -13.29 -5.79
CA GLU A 46 7.40 -14.51 -6.24
C GLU A 46 8.70 -14.71 -5.44
N ALA A 47 9.58 -13.71 -5.40
CA ALA A 47 10.84 -13.80 -4.67
C ALA A 47 10.64 -14.03 -3.16
N PHE A 48 9.61 -13.40 -2.57
CA PHE A 48 9.26 -13.63 -1.18
C PHE A 48 8.82 -15.07 -0.92
N ASN A 49 7.93 -15.59 -1.75
CA ASN A 49 7.42 -16.97 -1.63
C ASN A 49 8.52 -18.01 -1.82
N GLU A 50 9.46 -17.77 -2.75
CA GLU A 50 10.63 -18.65 -2.92
C GLU A 50 11.55 -18.64 -1.70
N ALA A 51 11.77 -17.46 -1.10
CA ALA A 51 12.63 -17.31 0.07
C ALA A 51 11.98 -17.80 1.38
N ASN A 52 10.64 -17.91 1.44
CA ASN A 52 9.89 -18.24 2.65
C ASN A 52 8.87 -19.35 2.40
N PRO A 53 9.29 -20.61 2.28
CA PRO A 53 8.40 -21.73 1.89
C PRO A 53 7.28 -22.02 2.89
N ASP A 54 7.40 -21.55 4.14
CA ASP A 54 6.39 -21.70 5.19
C ASP A 54 5.30 -20.60 5.15
N ILE A 55 5.45 -19.60 4.27
CA ILE A 55 4.48 -18.50 4.09
C ILE A 55 4.19 -18.36 2.61
N LYS A 56 2.92 -18.30 2.25
CA LYS A 56 2.50 -18.09 0.87
C LYS A 56 1.67 -16.82 0.74
N VAL A 57 2.25 -15.81 0.11
CA VAL A 57 1.55 -14.58 -0.23
C VAL A 57 0.86 -14.75 -1.58
N THR A 58 -0.43 -14.38 -1.64
CA THR A 58 -1.22 -14.30 -2.88
C THR A 58 -1.71 -12.88 -3.08
N ALA A 59 -1.28 -12.23 -4.17
CA ALA A 59 -1.70 -10.87 -4.51
C ALA A 59 -2.95 -10.88 -5.41
N SER A 60 -3.86 -9.94 -5.16
CA SER A 60 -5.01 -9.62 -6.02
C SER A 60 -4.97 -8.15 -6.40
N PHE A 61 -5.27 -7.84 -7.65
CA PHE A 61 -5.09 -6.51 -8.23
C PHE A 61 -6.44 -5.90 -8.62
N TYR A 62 -6.64 -4.65 -8.22
CA TYR A 62 -7.87 -3.90 -8.40
C TYR A 62 -7.57 -2.54 -9.05
N ASP A 63 -8.54 -1.96 -9.72
CA ASP A 63 -8.48 -0.52 -10.02
C ASP A 63 -8.71 0.33 -8.76
N THR A 64 -8.52 1.64 -8.90
CA THR A 64 -8.54 2.59 -7.75
C THR A 64 -9.86 2.61 -7.00
N ASP A 65 -10.98 2.54 -7.68
CA ASP A 65 -12.29 2.58 -7.04
C ASP A 65 -12.72 1.19 -6.59
N GLY A 66 -12.40 0.17 -7.40
CA GLY A 66 -12.68 -1.22 -7.07
C GLY A 66 -12.03 -1.68 -5.76
N ILE A 67 -10.77 -1.28 -5.46
CA ILE A 67 -10.15 -1.66 -4.18
C ILE A 67 -10.81 -0.96 -2.99
N LYS A 68 -11.23 0.29 -3.13
CA LYS A 68 -11.94 1.01 -2.05
C LYS A 68 -13.26 0.34 -1.72
N ASP A 69 -14.03 -0.01 -2.74
CA ASP A 69 -15.33 -0.66 -2.58
C ASP A 69 -15.16 -2.09 -2.04
N ALA A 70 -14.24 -2.86 -2.59
CA ALA A 70 -13.95 -4.22 -2.13
C ALA A 70 -13.52 -4.24 -0.66
N CYS A 71 -12.57 -3.37 -0.25
CA CYS A 71 -12.12 -3.29 1.13
C CYS A 71 -13.25 -2.83 2.08
N LYS A 72 -14.10 -1.88 1.67
CA LYS A 72 -15.22 -1.43 2.48
C LYS A 72 -16.25 -2.53 2.72
N VAL A 73 -16.60 -3.28 1.67
CA VAL A 73 -17.50 -4.44 1.78
C VAL A 73 -16.87 -5.52 2.66
N ALA A 74 -15.60 -5.85 2.44
CA ALA A 74 -14.89 -6.86 3.20
C ALA A 74 -14.73 -6.48 4.68
N ALA A 75 -14.51 -5.20 4.99
CA ALA A 75 -14.49 -4.71 6.37
C ALA A 75 -15.82 -4.91 7.10
N SER A 76 -16.95 -4.72 6.38
CA SER A 76 -18.30 -4.89 6.92
C SER A 76 -18.68 -6.35 7.13
N SER A 77 -18.03 -7.29 6.42
CA SER A 77 -18.30 -8.74 6.47
C SER A 77 -17.19 -9.55 7.16
N ASP A 78 -16.21 -8.89 7.78
CA ASP A 78 -15.05 -9.53 8.41
C ASP A 78 -14.25 -10.46 7.47
N THR A 79 -14.17 -10.08 6.18
CA THR A 79 -13.46 -10.84 5.15
C THR A 79 -12.30 -10.06 4.51
N LEU A 80 -11.77 -9.06 5.22
CA LEU A 80 -10.59 -8.32 4.76
C LEU A 80 -9.43 -9.26 4.49
N PRO A 81 -8.60 -8.97 3.47
CA PRO A 81 -7.35 -9.69 3.25
C PRO A 81 -6.37 -9.46 4.42
N SER A 82 -5.31 -10.27 4.49
CA SER A 82 -4.26 -10.10 5.49
C SER A 82 -3.54 -8.75 5.37
N MET A 83 -3.40 -8.25 4.13
CA MET A 83 -2.83 -6.94 3.82
C MET A 83 -3.59 -6.30 2.67
N TRP A 84 -3.74 -4.98 2.69
CA TRP A 84 -4.33 -4.25 1.56
C TRP A 84 -3.72 -2.87 1.39
N PHE A 85 -3.73 -2.38 0.14
CA PHE A 85 -3.33 -1.02 -0.16
C PHE A 85 -4.38 -0.01 0.32
N ASN A 86 -3.89 1.03 1.00
CA ASN A 86 -4.70 2.15 1.46
C ASN A 86 -3.94 3.46 1.25
N TRP A 87 -4.65 4.58 1.21
CA TRP A 87 -4.07 5.92 1.05
C TRP A 87 -3.71 6.60 2.37
N GLY A 88 -4.05 5.98 3.51
CA GLY A 88 -3.88 6.61 4.82
C GLY A 88 -4.89 7.76 5.08
N GLY A 89 -4.57 8.62 6.04
CA GLY A 89 -5.44 9.74 6.40
C GLY A 89 -6.88 9.31 6.70
N SER A 90 -7.88 10.07 6.27
CA SER A 90 -9.30 9.76 6.51
C SER A 90 -9.78 8.43 5.92
N LEU A 91 -9.12 7.93 4.87
CA LEU A 91 -9.43 6.60 4.34
C LEU A 91 -8.86 5.48 5.20
N GLY A 92 -7.78 5.74 5.95
CA GLY A 92 -7.18 4.81 6.90
C GLY A 92 -7.92 4.76 8.22
N SER A 93 -8.38 5.90 8.75
CA SER A 93 -9.05 5.99 10.05
C SER A 93 -10.27 5.08 10.13
N PHE A 94 -11.04 4.95 9.07
CA PHE A 94 -12.21 4.06 9.03
C PHE A 94 -11.89 2.64 9.51
N TYR A 95 -10.75 2.08 9.09
CA TYR A 95 -10.37 0.70 9.47
C TYR A 95 -9.88 0.62 10.91
N VAL A 96 -9.18 1.66 11.38
CA VAL A 96 -8.71 1.77 12.77
C VAL A 96 -9.89 1.91 13.73
N ASP A 97 -10.82 2.81 13.42
CA ASP A 97 -12.02 3.10 14.22
C ASP A 97 -12.96 1.87 14.36
N ASN A 98 -12.83 0.92 13.44
CA ASN A 98 -13.59 -0.33 13.44
C ASN A 98 -12.75 -1.57 13.84
N ASP A 99 -11.59 -1.38 14.47
CA ASP A 99 -10.69 -2.45 14.95
C ASP A 99 -10.27 -3.46 13.85
N LYS A 100 -10.08 -2.97 12.61
CA LYS A 100 -9.70 -3.80 11.46
C LYS A 100 -8.20 -3.81 11.16
N THR A 101 -7.40 -3.06 11.90
CA THR A 101 -5.96 -2.96 11.70
C THR A 101 -5.17 -3.41 12.92
N TYR A 102 -3.97 -3.91 12.69
CA TYR A 102 -3.03 -4.25 13.74
C TYR A 102 -2.20 -3.01 14.11
N ASP A 103 -1.87 -2.85 15.41
CA ASP A 103 -0.96 -1.80 15.86
C ASP A 103 0.49 -2.20 15.59
N LEU A 104 1.11 -1.53 14.63
CA LEU A 104 2.49 -1.74 14.20
C LEU A 104 3.51 -0.88 14.95
N THR A 105 3.10 -0.07 15.92
CA THR A 105 3.95 0.93 16.59
C THR A 105 5.21 0.33 17.18
N GLN A 106 5.08 -0.79 17.91
CA GLN A 106 6.24 -1.42 18.52
C GLN A 106 7.15 -2.08 17.48
N TYR A 107 6.55 -2.73 16.47
CA TYR A 107 7.30 -3.33 15.37
C TYR A 107 8.09 -2.28 14.59
N ALA A 108 7.48 -1.13 14.31
CA ALA A 108 8.13 -0.01 13.63
C ALA A 108 9.34 0.53 14.41
N LYS A 109 9.22 0.64 15.74
CA LYS A 109 10.34 1.05 16.61
C LYS A 109 11.49 0.05 16.58
N ASP A 110 11.16 -1.24 16.70
CA ASP A 110 12.15 -2.31 16.75
C ASP A 110 12.91 -2.47 15.42
N ASN A 111 12.30 -2.06 14.31
CA ASN A 111 12.86 -2.14 12.95
C ASN A 111 13.31 -0.79 12.37
N GLY A 112 13.32 0.29 13.15
CA GLY A 112 13.90 1.57 12.74
C GLY A 112 13.14 2.31 11.64
N TRP A 113 11.81 2.16 11.55
CA TRP A 113 11.01 2.78 10.48
C TRP A 113 11.06 4.32 10.51
N SER A 114 11.32 4.93 11.67
CA SER A 114 11.54 6.38 11.77
C SER A 114 12.76 6.86 10.97
N ASP A 115 13.73 5.99 10.72
CA ASP A 115 14.94 6.32 9.97
C ASP A 115 14.76 6.08 8.46
N GLU A 116 13.77 5.25 8.07
CA GLU A 116 13.47 4.92 6.69
C GLU A 116 12.43 5.85 6.05
N PHE A 117 11.49 6.38 6.86
CA PHE A 117 10.37 7.18 6.37
C PHE A 117 10.37 8.59 6.94
N THR A 118 9.86 9.53 6.15
CA THR A 118 9.60 10.87 6.65
C THR A 118 8.48 10.86 7.71
N GLU A 119 8.55 11.77 8.66
CA GLU A 119 7.49 11.94 9.67
C GLU A 119 6.11 12.13 9.03
N ALA A 120 6.03 12.91 7.94
CA ALA A 120 4.79 13.13 7.20
C ALA A 120 4.19 11.83 6.62
N ALA A 121 5.02 10.90 6.15
CA ALA A 121 4.56 9.61 5.66
C ALA A 121 4.03 8.71 6.77
N LEU A 122 4.72 8.68 7.92
CA LEU A 122 4.28 7.92 9.09
C LEU A 122 3.00 8.49 9.68
N ASN A 123 2.87 9.82 9.74
CA ASN A 123 1.68 10.49 10.28
C ASN A 123 0.41 10.15 9.49
N LEU A 124 0.50 9.95 8.16
CA LEU A 124 -0.63 9.50 7.35
C LEU A 124 -1.14 8.09 7.70
N CYS A 125 -0.29 7.28 8.33
CA CYS A 125 -0.61 5.92 8.75
C CYS A 125 -0.81 5.80 10.28
N THR A 126 -0.72 6.92 11.02
CA THR A 126 -0.80 6.94 12.49
C THR A 126 -2.14 7.54 12.93
N PHE A 127 -2.87 6.82 13.77
CA PHE A 127 -4.16 7.22 14.33
C PHE A 127 -4.12 6.94 15.83
N ASP A 128 -4.52 7.91 16.65
CA ASP A 128 -4.50 7.81 18.13
C ASP A 128 -3.15 7.29 18.68
N ASN A 129 -2.05 7.76 18.10
CA ASN A 129 -0.67 7.34 18.41
C ASN A 129 -0.36 5.85 18.09
N LYS A 130 -1.18 5.18 17.29
CA LYS A 130 -0.95 3.82 16.80
C LYS A 130 -0.66 3.84 15.31
N LEU A 131 0.45 3.25 14.91
CA LEU A 131 0.79 3.07 13.51
C LEU A 131 0.02 1.87 12.95
N SER A 132 -0.79 2.07 11.92
CA SER A 132 -1.64 1.04 11.33
C SER A 132 -1.19 0.55 9.95
N GLY A 133 -0.13 1.11 9.40
CA GLY A 133 0.32 0.76 8.05
C GLY A 133 1.78 1.09 7.76
N TYR A 134 2.31 0.43 6.73
CA TYR A 134 3.64 0.66 6.20
C TYR A 134 3.57 1.60 4.99
N PRO A 135 4.20 2.79 5.02
CA PRO A 135 4.20 3.71 3.89
C PRO A 135 4.96 3.13 2.69
N THR A 136 4.28 2.83 1.60
CA THR A 136 4.91 2.29 0.38
C THR A 136 5.28 3.36 -0.64
N SER A 137 4.69 4.55 -0.55
CA SER A 137 4.97 5.71 -1.39
C SER A 137 4.53 6.99 -0.71
N TYR A 138 5.23 8.07 -1.03
CA TYR A 138 4.91 9.41 -0.58
C TYR A 138 4.92 10.35 -1.78
N ASN A 139 3.87 11.14 -1.94
CA ASN A 139 3.74 12.11 -3.02
C ASN A 139 3.62 13.52 -2.44
N ALA A 140 4.38 14.45 -2.98
CA ALA A 140 4.20 15.87 -2.73
C ALA A 140 3.32 16.48 -3.82
N LEU A 141 2.38 17.32 -3.41
CA LEU A 141 1.60 18.15 -4.31
C LEU A 141 2.27 19.50 -4.49
N GLY A 142 2.23 20.03 -5.69
CA GLY A 142 2.79 21.33 -5.99
C GLY A 142 2.26 21.88 -7.30
N VAL A 143 2.48 23.17 -7.52
CA VAL A 143 2.19 23.83 -8.79
C VAL A 143 3.43 23.79 -9.66
N TYR A 144 3.32 23.17 -10.83
CA TYR A 144 4.37 23.17 -11.83
C TYR A 144 4.19 24.38 -12.76
N TYR A 145 5.29 25.05 -13.10
CA TYR A 145 5.26 26.19 -14.01
C TYR A 145 6.32 26.02 -15.12
N SER A 146 6.06 26.64 -16.27
CA SER A 146 7.04 26.75 -17.35
C SER A 146 7.98 27.90 -17.06
N LYS A 147 9.25 27.58 -16.75
CA LYS A 147 10.26 28.60 -16.50
C LYS A 147 10.42 29.55 -17.69
N GLN A 148 10.41 29.04 -18.93
CA GLN A 148 10.53 29.85 -20.15
C GLN A 148 9.39 30.88 -20.25
N ILE A 149 8.15 30.47 -20.04
CA ILE A 149 7.00 31.38 -20.13
C ILE A 149 7.05 32.44 -19.03
N PHE A 150 7.48 32.09 -17.84
CA PHE A 150 7.66 33.03 -16.73
C PHE A 150 8.75 34.05 -17.05
N ASP A 151 9.89 33.62 -17.57
CA ASP A 151 10.99 34.48 -17.99
C ASP A 151 10.54 35.43 -19.15
N ASP A 152 9.82 34.92 -20.16
CA ASP A 152 9.32 35.69 -21.30
C ASP A 152 8.27 36.75 -20.88
N CYS A 153 7.48 36.46 -19.84
CA CYS A 153 6.47 37.37 -19.29
C CYS A 153 7.00 38.24 -18.15
N GLY A 154 8.25 38.10 -17.74
CA GLY A 154 8.85 38.83 -16.61
C GLY A 154 8.18 38.52 -15.26
N ILE A 155 7.74 37.27 -15.07
CA ILE A 155 7.07 36.81 -13.85
C ILE A 155 8.09 36.11 -12.96
N GLU A 156 8.23 36.57 -11.73
CA GLU A 156 8.95 35.83 -10.68
C GLU A 156 8.06 34.73 -10.07
N VAL A 157 8.65 33.68 -9.49
CA VAL A 157 7.89 32.60 -8.87
C VAL A 157 7.11 33.14 -7.67
N PRO A 158 5.77 33.05 -7.67
CA PRO A 158 4.94 33.58 -6.59
C PRO A 158 5.24 32.89 -5.26
N THR A 159 5.30 33.67 -4.18
CA THR A 159 5.45 33.20 -2.80
C THR A 159 4.21 33.45 -1.95
N THR A 160 3.28 34.24 -2.46
CA THR A 160 1.99 34.52 -1.83
C THR A 160 0.84 34.26 -2.79
N PHE A 161 -0.39 34.15 -2.26
CA PHE A 161 -1.57 33.95 -3.09
C PHE A 161 -1.85 35.15 -4.00
N ASP A 162 -1.66 36.39 -3.49
CA ASP A 162 -1.85 37.62 -4.27
C ASP A 162 -0.86 37.68 -5.46
N GLU A 163 0.40 37.30 -5.23
CA GLU A 163 1.41 37.20 -6.30
C GLU A 163 1.04 36.11 -7.31
N PHE A 164 0.46 34.99 -6.86
CA PHE A 164 -0.01 33.94 -7.73
C PHE A 164 -1.17 34.42 -8.63
N GLU A 165 -2.15 35.12 -8.07
CA GLU A 165 -3.24 35.72 -8.86
C GLU A 165 -2.70 36.74 -9.87
N ALA A 166 -1.77 37.59 -9.47
CA ALA A 166 -1.13 38.56 -10.38
C ALA A 166 -0.37 37.86 -11.51
N ALA A 167 0.34 36.76 -11.21
CA ALA A 167 1.02 35.95 -12.22
C ALA A 167 0.02 35.34 -13.23
N LEU A 168 -1.08 34.76 -12.76
CA LEU A 168 -2.14 34.22 -13.63
C LEU A 168 -2.73 35.31 -14.56
N LYS A 169 -2.95 36.53 -14.03
CA LYS A 169 -3.41 37.64 -14.83
C LYS A 169 -2.41 38.04 -15.91
N THR A 170 -1.13 38.16 -15.54
CA THR A 170 -0.06 38.52 -16.49
C THR A 170 0.05 37.48 -17.60
N LEU A 171 0.01 36.16 -17.27
CA LEU A 171 0.00 35.08 -18.26
C LEU A 171 -1.16 35.21 -19.24
N LYS A 172 -2.36 35.48 -18.73
CA LYS A 172 -3.55 35.67 -19.56
C LYS A 172 -3.45 36.90 -20.49
N ASP A 173 -2.95 38.03 -19.98
CA ASP A 173 -2.77 39.27 -20.74
C ASP A 173 -1.71 39.08 -21.86
N ASN A 174 -0.76 38.14 -21.68
CA ASN A 174 0.22 37.74 -22.70
C ASN A 174 -0.27 36.61 -23.63
N GLY A 175 -1.53 36.19 -23.57
CA GLY A 175 -2.14 35.23 -24.48
C GLY A 175 -1.93 33.77 -24.12
N TYR A 176 -1.41 33.47 -22.94
CA TYR A 176 -1.27 32.11 -22.45
C TYR A 176 -2.55 31.64 -21.71
N THR A 177 -2.79 30.34 -21.68
CA THR A 177 -3.74 29.75 -20.73
C THR A 177 -3.05 29.71 -19.35
N PRO A 178 -3.52 30.51 -18.36
CA PRO A 178 -2.77 30.73 -17.13
C PRO A 178 -2.61 29.50 -16.28
N MET A 179 -3.60 28.60 -16.31
CA MET A 179 -3.65 27.41 -15.47
C MET A 179 -4.51 26.35 -16.13
N ASP A 180 -4.10 25.10 -16.02
CA ASP A 180 -4.88 23.94 -16.41
C ASP A 180 -5.03 22.97 -15.25
N THR A 181 -6.20 22.34 -15.16
CA THR A 181 -6.49 21.29 -14.17
C THR A 181 -7.50 20.31 -14.74
N ALA A 182 -7.43 19.05 -14.33
CA ALA A 182 -8.36 18.00 -14.74
C ALA A 182 -9.74 18.17 -14.07
N GLY A 183 -10.48 19.22 -14.44
CA GLY A 183 -11.73 19.64 -13.80
C GLY A 183 -12.90 18.65 -13.88
N LEU A 184 -12.84 17.66 -14.78
CA LEU A 184 -13.83 16.58 -14.84
C LEU A 184 -13.68 15.56 -13.70
N ASN A 185 -12.53 15.52 -13.04
CA ASN A 185 -12.29 14.64 -11.93
C ASN A 185 -12.29 15.42 -10.62
N GLY A 186 -13.31 15.19 -9.77
CA GLY A 186 -13.48 15.88 -8.49
C GLY A 186 -12.27 15.80 -7.56
N TRP A 187 -11.47 14.72 -7.65
CA TRP A 187 -10.23 14.57 -6.90
C TRP A 187 -9.21 15.65 -7.24
N HIS A 188 -9.02 15.99 -8.51
CA HIS A 188 -8.11 17.06 -8.93
C HIS A 188 -8.59 18.44 -8.50
N VAL A 189 -9.90 18.68 -8.53
CA VAL A 189 -10.47 19.96 -8.05
C VAL A 189 -10.28 20.12 -6.54
N MET A 190 -10.48 19.05 -5.76
CA MET A 190 -10.26 19.07 -4.31
C MET A 190 -8.81 19.43 -3.93
N ARG A 191 -7.81 19.06 -4.74
CA ARG A 191 -6.40 19.38 -4.46
C ARG A 191 -6.14 20.89 -4.45
N TRP A 192 -6.85 21.65 -5.24
CA TRP A 192 -6.77 23.12 -5.19
C TRP A 192 -7.30 23.68 -3.87
N LEU A 193 -8.39 23.12 -3.35
CA LEU A 193 -8.92 23.53 -2.05
C LEU A 193 -7.95 23.21 -0.90
N GLU A 194 -7.26 22.09 -0.96
CA GLU A 194 -6.27 21.71 0.04
C GLU A 194 -5.03 22.64 0.07
N LEU A 195 -4.71 23.31 -1.04
CA LEU A 195 -3.62 24.29 -1.10
C LEU A 195 -4.03 25.67 -0.54
N LEU A 196 -5.32 25.91 -0.34
CA LEU A 196 -5.87 27.20 0.10
C LEU A 196 -6.24 27.21 1.60
N VAL A 197 -6.15 26.08 2.27
CA VAL A 197 -6.45 25.89 3.70
C VAL A 197 -5.19 25.67 4.49
#